data_aef37dc430f6740ce2e776b876665fe2
#
_entry.id   aef37dc430f6740ce2e776b876665fe2
#
_cell.length_a   1.000
_cell.length_b   1.000
_cell.length_c   1.000
_cell.angle_alpha   90.00
_cell.angle_beta   90.00
_cell.angle_gamma   90.00
#
_symmetry.space_group_name_H-M   'P 1'
#
loop_
_entity.id
_entity.type
_entity.pdbx_description
1 polymer ?
#
loop_
_entity_poly.entity_id
_entity_poly.type
_entity_poly.pdbx_seq_one_letter_code
_entity_poly.pdbx_strand_id
1 'polypeptide(L)'
;MWRPFLLPLHLTQQSHVMSKEIRIAINGFGRIGRTVTRVLKNYPEIKLIAVNDLASPATLAHLLKYDTVHGRFGFSIETANDGVLINGALVKFFQEKDPSNLPWKELGIDLVIESTGFFKTTALAQKHIDAGAKKVIITAPAEDDTKSIVLGVNDQILTENDTIISNASCTTNNAAPMIKILQDNWG
;
A
#
# COMPACT_ATOMS: atom_id res chain seq x y z
N MET A 1 -42.35 21.85 -22.22
CA MET A 1 -42.66 21.63 -20.78
C MET A 1 -41.94 20.37 -20.36
N TRP A 2 -40.72 20.48 -19.81
CA TRP A 2 -39.85 19.36 -19.43
C TRP A 2 -40.13 19.04 -17.96
N ARG A 3 -40.54 17.83 -17.66
CA ARG A 3 -40.63 17.33 -16.27
C ARG A 3 -39.31 16.62 -15.92
N PRO A 4 -38.62 16.98 -14.83
CA PRO A 4 -37.47 16.25 -14.37
C PRO A 4 -37.92 14.93 -13.75
N PHE A 5 -37.32 13.83 -14.21
CA PHE A 5 -37.44 12.49 -13.64
C PHE A 5 -36.63 12.47 -12.33
N LEU A 6 -37.30 12.64 -11.20
CA LEU A 6 -36.73 12.39 -9.91
C LEU A 6 -36.81 10.88 -9.64
N LEU A 7 -35.68 10.17 -9.82
CA LEU A 7 -35.52 8.83 -9.27
C LEU A 7 -35.36 8.95 -7.74
N PRO A 8 -36.11 8.19 -6.94
CA PRO A 8 -35.89 8.14 -5.51
C PRO A 8 -34.54 7.46 -5.23
N LEU A 9 -33.59 8.22 -4.71
CA LEU A 9 -32.39 7.68 -4.07
C LEU A 9 -32.84 6.86 -2.85
N HIS A 10 -33.01 5.56 -3.02
CA HIS A 10 -33.01 4.64 -1.89
C HIS A 10 -31.59 4.63 -1.33
N LEU A 11 -31.35 5.50 -0.34
CA LEU A 11 -30.26 5.35 0.60
C LEU A 11 -30.53 4.06 1.39
N THR A 12 -30.09 2.93 0.84
CA THR A 12 -29.88 1.73 1.64
C THR A 12 -28.83 2.11 2.69
N GLN A 13 -29.27 2.24 3.94
CA GLN A 13 -28.39 2.19 5.10
C GLN A 13 -27.62 0.86 4.99
N GLN A 14 -26.41 0.92 4.41
CA GLN A 14 -25.47 -0.16 4.57
C GLN A 14 -25.13 -0.18 6.06
N SER A 15 -25.62 -1.23 6.73
CA SER A 15 -25.19 -1.61 8.06
C SER A 15 -23.64 -1.58 8.04
N HIS A 16 -23.05 -0.75 8.86
CA HIS A 16 -21.62 -0.75 9.14
C HIS A 16 -21.31 -2.11 9.79
N VAL A 17 -21.08 -3.11 8.96
CA VAL A 17 -20.28 -4.26 9.36
C VAL A 17 -18.92 -3.64 9.68
N MET A 18 -18.51 -3.67 10.95
CA MET A 18 -17.19 -3.21 11.38
C MET A 18 -16.17 -3.98 10.53
N SER A 19 -15.68 -3.35 9.47
CA SER A 19 -14.64 -3.93 8.63
C SER A 19 -13.43 -4.12 9.52
N LYS A 20 -12.91 -5.34 9.54
CA LYS A 20 -11.71 -5.68 10.32
C LYS A 20 -10.61 -4.71 9.92
N GLU A 21 -10.05 -4.00 10.91
CA GLU A 21 -8.90 -3.12 10.71
C GLU A 21 -7.75 -3.89 10.06
N ILE A 22 -7.22 -3.37 8.95
CA ILE A 22 -6.08 -3.95 8.24
C ILE A 22 -4.82 -3.20 8.69
N ARG A 23 -3.90 -3.91 9.30
CA ARG A 23 -2.65 -3.37 9.85
C ARG A 23 -1.54 -3.53 8.83
N ILE A 24 -1.01 -2.42 8.33
CA ILE A 24 0.04 -2.46 7.31
C ILE A 24 1.37 -1.92 7.80
N ALA A 25 2.44 -2.43 7.21
CA ALA A 25 3.77 -1.85 7.29
C ALA A 25 4.28 -1.51 5.88
N ILE A 26 5.16 -0.52 5.79
CA ILE A 26 5.83 -0.12 4.56
C ILE A 26 7.33 -0.37 4.72
N ASN A 27 7.89 -1.19 3.85
CA ASN A 27 9.34 -1.37 3.74
C ASN A 27 9.86 -0.54 2.57
N GLY A 28 10.69 0.46 2.84
CA GLY A 28 11.11 1.48 1.90
C GLY A 28 10.17 2.70 1.88
N PHE A 29 10.59 3.79 2.52
CA PHE A 29 9.79 5.02 2.60
C PHE A 29 10.26 6.06 1.59
N GLY A 30 10.63 5.57 0.42
CA GLY A 30 10.96 6.38 -0.75
C GLY A 30 9.73 7.09 -1.33
N ARG A 31 9.77 7.40 -2.61
CA ARG A 31 8.66 8.07 -3.30
C ARG A 31 7.35 7.25 -3.21
N ILE A 32 7.43 5.95 -3.50
CA ILE A 32 6.24 5.09 -3.54
C ILE A 32 5.66 4.90 -2.14
N GLY A 33 6.47 4.54 -1.13
CA GLY A 33 5.99 4.37 0.25
C GLY A 33 5.29 5.62 0.80
N ARG A 34 5.86 6.81 0.55
CA ARG A 34 5.24 8.08 0.95
C ARG A 34 3.96 8.38 0.18
N THR A 35 3.89 8.05 -1.11
CA THR A 35 2.66 8.23 -1.90
C THR A 35 1.55 7.31 -1.39
N VAL A 36 1.86 6.04 -1.11
CA VAL A 36 0.91 5.10 -0.47
C VAL A 36 0.39 5.70 0.84
N THR A 37 1.28 6.18 1.72
CA THR A 37 0.89 6.82 2.99
C THR A 37 -0.06 8.00 2.79
N ARG A 38 0.14 8.80 1.74
CA ARG A 38 -0.76 9.91 1.39
C ARG A 38 -2.14 9.45 0.96
N VAL A 39 -2.22 8.32 0.24
CA VAL A 39 -3.49 7.74 -0.23
C VAL A 39 -4.27 7.10 0.92
N LEU A 40 -3.59 6.50 1.89
CA LEU A 40 -4.21 5.83 3.05
C LEU A 40 -5.14 6.73 3.87
N LYS A 41 -4.97 8.05 3.81
CA LYS A 41 -5.90 9.00 4.47
C LYS A 41 -7.36 8.83 4.04
N ASN A 42 -7.60 8.27 2.86
CA ASN A 42 -8.93 8.05 2.30
C ASN A 42 -9.51 6.67 2.68
N TYR A 43 -8.74 5.84 3.39
CA TYR A 43 -9.08 4.46 3.74
C TYR A 43 -8.90 4.25 5.25
N PRO A 44 -9.84 4.71 6.07
CA PRO A 44 -9.71 4.70 7.53
C PRO A 44 -9.63 3.30 8.15
N GLU A 45 -10.07 2.27 7.41
CA GLU A 45 -9.96 0.86 7.78
C GLU A 45 -8.55 0.31 7.65
N ILE A 46 -7.66 0.98 6.89
CA ILE A 46 -6.26 0.59 6.72
C ILE A 46 -5.37 1.44 7.60
N LYS A 47 -4.66 0.82 8.53
CA LYS A 47 -3.79 1.49 9.50
C LYS A 47 -2.32 1.27 9.17
N LEU A 48 -1.61 2.35 8.92
CA LEU A 48 -0.14 2.31 8.85
C LEU A 48 0.41 2.20 10.27
N ILE A 49 1.00 1.06 10.59
CA ILE A 49 1.53 0.74 11.93
C ILE A 49 3.02 1.02 12.00
N ALA A 50 3.75 0.69 10.92
CA ALA A 50 5.20 0.79 10.92
C ALA A 50 5.76 1.11 9.54
N VAL A 51 6.93 1.73 9.56
CA VAL A 51 7.77 2.00 8.40
C VAL A 51 9.17 1.50 8.68
N ASN A 52 9.79 0.87 7.70
CA ASN A 52 11.23 0.57 7.72
C ASN A 52 11.92 1.29 6.56
N ASP A 53 12.98 2.02 6.86
CA ASP A 53 13.84 2.66 5.86
C ASP A 53 15.19 2.99 6.50
N LEU A 54 16.25 3.03 5.72
CA LEU A 54 17.60 3.28 6.25
C LEU A 54 17.86 4.76 6.57
N ALA A 55 17.04 5.67 6.04
CA ALA A 55 17.12 7.09 6.36
C ALA A 55 16.51 7.41 7.74
N SER A 56 16.89 8.55 8.31
CA SER A 56 16.40 8.95 9.62
C SER A 56 14.90 9.27 9.62
N PRO A 57 14.16 8.96 10.70
CA PRO A 57 12.74 9.30 10.83
C PRO A 57 12.45 10.79 10.59
N ALA A 58 13.32 11.69 11.05
CA ALA A 58 13.17 13.14 10.85
C ALA A 58 13.24 13.53 9.36
N THR A 59 14.19 12.95 8.62
CA THR A 59 14.29 13.18 7.17
C THR A 59 13.04 12.65 6.45
N LEU A 60 12.59 11.45 6.79
CA LEU A 60 11.43 10.82 6.17
C LEU A 60 10.13 11.56 6.50
N ALA A 61 9.98 12.05 7.72
CA ALA A 61 8.87 12.91 8.15
C ALA A 61 8.82 14.21 7.34
N HIS A 62 9.99 14.87 7.15
CA HIS A 62 10.10 16.07 6.32
C HIS A 62 9.69 15.79 4.87
N LEU A 63 10.20 14.71 4.27
CA LEU A 63 9.89 14.32 2.91
C LEU A 63 8.43 13.88 2.72
N LEU A 64 7.77 13.34 3.76
CA LEU A 64 6.34 13.08 3.73
C LEU A 64 5.54 14.38 3.78
N LYS A 65 5.98 15.33 4.61
CA LYS A 65 5.28 16.61 4.79
C LYS A 65 5.31 17.47 3.53
N TYR A 66 6.45 17.50 2.85
CA TYR A 66 6.67 18.36 1.69
C TYR A 66 7.00 17.51 0.46
N ASP A 67 6.20 17.64 -0.58
CA ASP A 67 6.38 16.96 -1.85
C ASP A 67 6.16 17.93 -3.00
N THR A 68 7.06 17.94 -3.98
CA THR A 68 7.01 18.89 -5.10
C THR A 68 5.88 18.56 -6.10
N VAL A 69 5.45 17.30 -6.17
CA VAL A 69 4.39 16.84 -7.08
C VAL A 69 3.03 16.86 -6.37
N HIS A 70 2.96 16.30 -5.16
CA HIS A 70 1.70 16.12 -4.41
C HIS A 70 1.41 17.26 -3.43
N GLY A 71 2.31 18.25 -3.33
CA GLY A 71 2.16 19.37 -2.42
C GLY A 71 2.34 19.00 -0.94
N ARG A 72 1.93 19.90 -0.06
CA ARG A 72 2.03 19.69 1.38
C ARG A 72 1.03 18.65 1.85
N PHE A 73 1.50 17.71 2.71
CA PHE A 73 0.62 16.70 3.31
C PHE A 73 -0.35 17.37 4.29
N GLY A 74 -1.63 17.08 4.14
CA GLY A 74 -2.71 17.76 4.86
C GLY A 74 -2.87 17.38 6.34
N PHE A 75 -2.11 16.38 6.83
CA PHE A 75 -2.12 15.97 8.23
C PHE A 75 -0.94 16.52 9.01
N SER A 76 -1.08 16.61 10.34
CA SER A 76 0.04 16.92 11.23
C SER A 76 1.07 15.79 11.18
N ILE A 77 2.32 16.17 11.20
CA ILE A 77 3.47 15.25 11.28
C ILE A 77 4.39 15.78 12.36
N GLU A 78 4.64 14.95 13.36
CA GLU A 78 5.49 15.25 14.50
C GLU A 78 6.43 14.08 14.75
N THR A 79 7.70 14.36 15.03
CA THR A 79 8.66 13.32 15.41
C THR A 79 8.42 12.88 16.85
N ALA A 80 8.50 11.57 17.09
CA ALA A 80 8.44 10.95 18.39
C ALA A 80 9.68 10.07 18.61
N ASN A 81 9.93 9.62 19.85
CA ASN A 81 11.12 8.83 20.17
C ASN A 81 11.23 7.56 19.32
N ASP A 82 10.10 6.85 19.11
CA ASP A 82 10.08 5.55 18.43
C ASP A 82 9.48 5.62 17.01
N GLY A 83 9.35 6.83 16.44
CA GLY A 83 8.74 6.98 15.12
C GLY A 83 8.23 8.37 14.82
N VAL A 84 7.09 8.44 14.15
CA VAL A 84 6.45 9.67 13.70
C VAL A 84 4.97 9.63 14.04
N LEU A 85 4.45 10.69 14.64
CA LEU A 85 3.01 10.90 14.79
C LEU A 85 2.46 11.46 13.48
N ILE A 86 1.55 10.74 12.87
CA ILE A 86 0.81 11.18 11.70
C ILE A 86 -0.65 11.38 12.11
N ASN A 87 -1.12 12.60 12.13
CA ASN A 87 -2.46 12.96 12.60
C ASN A 87 -2.75 12.40 14.02
N GLY A 88 -1.75 12.47 14.92
CA GLY A 88 -1.82 11.97 16.28
C GLY A 88 -1.63 10.46 16.45
N ALA A 89 -1.63 9.68 15.38
CA ALA A 89 -1.36 8.24 15.43
C ALA A 89 0.13 7.95 15.32
N LEU A 90 0.67 7.14 16.23
CA LEU A 90 2.07 6.74 16.19
C LEU A 90 2.31 5.70 15.11
N VAL A 91 3.21 6.01 14.18
CA VAL A 91 3.78 5.09 13.21
C VAL A 91 5.21 4.79 13.65
N LYS A 92 5.51 3.55 13.98
CA LYS A 92 6.86 3.13 14.38
C LYS A 92 7.83 3.17 13.20
N PHE A 93 9.07 3.61 13.43
CA PHE A 93 10.11 3.66 12.41
C PHE A 93 11.27 2.74 12.78
N PHE A 94 11.66 1.91 11.82
CA PHE A 94 12.78 1.00 11.91
C PHE A 94 13.85 1.36 10.87
N GLN A 95 15.10 0.99 11.13
CA GLN A 95 16.25 1.20 10.23
C GLN A 95 16.99 -0.12 10.02
N GLU A 96 16.22 -1.16 9.64
CA GLU A 96 16.72 -2.52 9.51
C GLU A 96 16.99 -2.86 8.04
N LYS A 97 18.18 -3.43 7.76
CA LYS A 97 18.56 -3.84 6.40
C LYS A 97 17.97 -5.18 6.01
N ASP A 98 17.89 -6.11 6.96
CA ASP A 98 17.32 -7.44 6.71
C ASP A 98 15.88 -7.50 7.24
N PRO A 99 14.88 -7.62 6.35
CA PRO A 99 13.48 -7.69 6.76
C PRO A 99 13.14 -8.81 7.74
N SER A 100 13.94 -9.86 7.80
CA SER A 100 13.73 -10.98 8.74
C SER A 100 13.82 -10.55 10.22
N ASN A 101 14.52 -9.44 10.49
CA ASN A 101 14.69 -8.91 11.85
C ASN A 101 13.58 -7.92 12.25
N LEU A 102 12.63 -7.64 11.37
CA LEU A 102 11.55 -6.69 11.64
C LEU A 102 10.45 -7.34 12.48
N PRO A 103 9.87 -6.64 13.47
CA PRO A 103 8.95 -7.22 14.44
C PRO A 103 7.50 -7.29 13.91
N TRP A 104 7.29 -7.80 12.70
CA TRP A 104 5.96 -7.83 12.07
C TRP A 104 4.96 -8.66 12.85
N LYS A 105 5.41 -9.78 13.42
CA LYS A 105 4.57 -10.65 14.26
C LYS A 105 4.07 -9.92 15.51
N GLU A 106 4.96 -9.23 16.22
CA GLU A 106 4.63 -8.50 17.45
C GLU A 106 3.70 -7.34 17.18
N LEU A 107 3.89 -6.67 16.02
CA LEU A 107 3.06 -5.57 15.59
C LEU A 107 1.74 -6.03 14.95
N GLY A 108 1.54 -7.33 14.74
CA GLY A 108 0.34 -7.89 14.13
C GLY A 108 0.11 -7.38 12.72
N ILE A 109 1.17 -7.33 11.90
CA ILE A 109 1.08 -6.81 10.52
C ILE A 109 0.34 -7.80 9.63
N ASP A 110 -0.75 -7.34 9.03
CA ASP A 110 -1.52 -8.12 8.05
C ASP A 110 -0.89 -8.05 6.66
N LEU A 111 -0.33 -6.89 6.27
CA LEU A 111 0.20 -6.66 4.94
C LEU A 111 1.45 -5.79 4.98
N VAL A 112 2.49 -6.22 4.30
CA VAL A 112 3.66 -5.39 4.02
C VAL A 112 3.58 -4.85 2.59
N ILE A 113 3.77 -3.54 2.45
CA ILE A 113 4.02 -2.89 1.16
C ILE A 113 5.53 -2.81 0.98
N GLU A 114 6.06 -3.67 0.10
CA GLU A 114 7.48 -3.70 -0.24
C GLU A 114 7.78 -2.67 -1.32
N SER A 115 8.42 -1.58 -0.96
CA SER A 115 8.69 -0.43 -1.85
C SER A 115 10.13 0.05 -1.86
N THR A 116 11.08 -0.83 -1.46
CA THR A 116 12.53 -0.55 -1.55
C THR A 116 13.07 -0.69 -2.97
N GLY A 117 12.44 -1.54 -3.80
CA GLY A 117 12.94 -1.94 -5.10
C GLY A 117 14.06 -2.99 -5.07
N PHE A 118 14.37 -3.55 -3.88
CA PHE A 118 15.41 -4.60 -3.73
C PHE A 118 14.82 -5.99 -3.56
N PHE A 119 13.70 -6.16 -2.86
CA PHE A 119 13.11 -7.46 -2.54
C PHE A 119 12.02 -7.80 -3.58
N LYS A 120 12.44 -8.07 -4.83
CA LYS A 120 11.54 -8.22 -6.00
C LYS A 120 11.28 -9.67 -6.41
N THR A 121 11.69 -10.64 -5.63
CA THR A 121 11.41 -12.05 -5.85
C THR A 121 10.61 -12.63 -4.69
N THR A 122 9.88 -13.72 -4.94
CA THR A 122 9.19 -14.48 -3.88
C THR A 122 10.15 -14.81 -2.74
N ALA A 123 11.34 -15.33 -3.05
CA ALA A 123 12.33 -15.73 -2.04
C ALA A 123 12.81 -14.55 -1.17
N LEU A 124 13.00 -13.38 -1.76
CA LEU A 124 13.42 -12.20 -1.02
C LEU A 124 12.28 -11.60 -0.20
N ALA A 125 11.08 -11.53 -0.76
CA ALA A 125 9.88 -11.03 -0.08
C ALA A 125 9.39 -11.98 1.03
N GLN A 126 9.72 -13.28 0.95
CA GLN A 126 9.42 -14.28 1.96
C GLN A 126 9.96 -13.89 3.34
N LYS A 127 11.07 -13.16 3.40
CA LYS A 127 11.63 -12.62 4.66
C LYS A 127 10.62 -11.83 5.49
N HIS A 128 9.69 -11.12 4.86
CA HIS A 128 8.63 -10.42 5.57
C HIS A 128 7.58 -11.38 6.15
N ILE A 129 7.28 -12.45 5.43
CA ILE A 129 6.38 -13.51 5.94
C ILE A 129 7.04 -14.22 7.12
N ASP A 130 8.32 -14.54 7.01
CA ASP A 130 9.11 -15.18 8.08
C ASP A 130 9.19 -14.29 9.32
N ALA A 131 9.24 -12.97 9.15
CA ALA A 131 9.14 -11.97 10.22
C ALA A 131 7.73 -11.84 10.83
N GLY A 132 6.73 -12.50 10.24
CA GLY A 132 5.37 -12.62 10.76
C GLY A 132 4.31 -11.77 10.09
N ALA A 133 4.58 -11.15 8.96
CA ALA A 133 3.54 -10.57 8.11
C ALA A 133 2.70 -11.66 7.45
N LYS A 134 1.40 -11.39 7.21
CA LYS A 134 0.52 -12.38 6.57
C LYS A 134 0.59 -12.33 5.06
N LYS A 135 0.78 -11.14 4.49
CA LYS A 135 0.85 -10.92 3.03
C LYS A 135 1.89 -9.84 2.69
N VAL A 136 2.41 -9.90 1.46
CA VAL A 136 3.34 -8.89 0.90
C VAL A 136 2.86 -8.47 -0.49
N ILE A 137 2.85 -7.17 -0.73
CA ILE A 137 2.70 -6.59 -2.07
C ILE A 137 4.01 -5.92 -2.45
N ILE A 138 4.65 -6.43 -3.50
CA ILE A 138 5.83 -5.82 -4.11
C ILE A 138 5.36 -4.71 -5.07
N THR A 139 5.83 -3.48 -4.86
CA THR A 139 5.42 -2.30 -5.67
C THR A 139 6.27 -2.10 -6.92
N ALA A 140 6.90 -3.16 -7.39
CA ALA A 140 7.78 -3.19 -8.57
C ALA A 140 7.51 -4.47 -9.38
N PRO A 141 7.95 -4.56 -10.64
CA PRO A 141 7.89 -5.81 -11.38
C PRO A 141 8.67 -6.87 -10.63
N ALA A 142 8.08 -8.05 -10.48
CA ALA A 142 8.80 -9.21 -9.95
C ALA A 142 9.89 -9.65 -10.93
N GLU A 143 10.97 -10.19 -10.38
CA GLU A 143 12.11 -10.73 -11.15
C GLU A 143 12.09 -12.27 -11.23
N ASP A 144 10.99 -12.88 -10.80
CA ASP A 144 10.71 -14.31 -10.87
C ASP A 144 9.23 -14.55 -11.24
N ASP A 145 8.74 -15.77 -11.05
CA ASP A 145 7.35 -16.17 -11.35
C ASP A 145 6.33 -15.65 -10.33
N THR A 146 6.67 -14.69 -9.48
CA THR A 146 5.73 -14.05 -8.56
C THR A 146 4.54 -13.49 -9.35
N LYS A 147 3.32 -13.86 -8.92
CA LYS A 147 2.08 -13.43 -9.58
C LYS A 147 2.01 -11.91 -9.65
N SER A 148 1.98 -11.37 -10.87
CA SER A 148 1.87 -9.93 -11.12
C SER A 148 0.43 -9.54 -11.43
N ILE A 149 -0.09 -8.57 -10.70
CA ILE A 149 -1.49 -8.13 -10.77
C ILE A 149 -1.58 -6.70 -11.26
N VAL A 150 -2.48 -6.48 -12.20
CA VAL A 150 -2.92 -5.15 -12.64
C VAL A 150 -4.43 -5.07 -12.43
N LEU A 151 -4.86 -4.18 -11.54
CA LEU A 151 -6.27 -4.02 -11.17
C LEU A 151 -7.13 -3.68 -12.40
N GLY A 152 -8.26 -4.37 -12.56
CA GLY A 152 -9.16 -4.24 -13.70
C GLY A 152 -8.68 -4.96 -14.98
N VAL A 153 -7.50 -5.60 -14.96
CA VAL A 153 -6.97 -6.38 -16.08
C VAL A 153 -6.96 -7.87 -15.78
N ASN A 154 -6.31 -8.26 -14.71
CA ASN A 154 -6.15 -9.67 -14.34
C ASN A 154 -6.31 -9.93 -12.82
N ASP A 155 -6.90 -9.01 -12.08
CA ASP A 155 -7.10 -9.15 -10.63
C ASP A 155 -8.01 -10.33 -10.25
N GLN A 156 -8.83 -10.83 -11.18
CA GLN A 156 -9.62 -12.05 -11.01
C GLN A 156 -8.79 -13.32 -10.79
N ILE A 157 -7.49 -13.29 -11.09
CA ILE A 157 -6.60 -14.45 -10.83
C ILE A 157 -6.11 -14.49 -9.38
N LEU A 158 -6.38 -13.46 -8.57
CA LEU A 158 -6.03 -13.45 -7.15
C LEU A 158 -6.87 -14.47 -6.40
N THR A 159 -6.20 -15.13 -5.46
CA THR A 159 -6.82 -16.09 -4.54
C THR A 159 -6.45 -15.73 -3.09
N GLU A 160 -7.20 -16.26 -2.13
CA GLU A 160 -6.90 -16.07 -0.71
C GLU A 160 -5.53 -16.67 -0.31
N ASN A 161 -5.06 -17.68 -1.05
CA ASN A 161 -3.79 -18.36 -0.81
C ASN A 161 -2.57 -17.56 -1.30
N ASP A 162 -2.77 -16.52 -2.10
CA ASP A 162 -1.68 -15.67 -2.57
C ASP A 162 -1.15 -14.82 -1.41
N THR A 163 0.03 -15.16 -0.91
CA THR A 163 0.69 -14.46 0.20
C THR A 163 1.67 -13.38 -0.27
N ILE A 164 2.27 -13.58 -1.44
CA ILE A 164 3.21 -12.63 -2.05
C ILE A 164 2.77 -12.38 -3.48
N ILE A 165 2.55 -11.12 -3.80
CA ILE A 165 2.18 -10.68 -5.15
C ILE A 165 2.98 -9.45 -5.55
N SER A 166 3.09 -9.21 -6.85
CA SER A 166 3.61 -7.98 -7.42
C SER A 166 2.47 -7.11 -7.98
N ASN A 167 2.54 -5.82 -7.75
CA ASN A 167 1.64 -4.86 -8.40
C ASN A 167 2.14 -4.44 -9.79
N ALA A 168 3.00 -5.25 -10.41
CA ALA A 168 3.63 -5.00 -11.70
C ALA A 168 4.41 -3.65 -11.76
N SER A 169 4.75 -3.15 -12.94
CA SER A 169 5.42 -1.87 -13.11
C SER A 169 4.44 -0.71 -13.32
N CYS A 170 4.90 0.50 -13.11
CA CYS A 170 4.14 1.71 -13.44
C CYS A 170 3.77 1.77 -14.93
N THR A 171 4.67 1.33 -15.82
CA THR A 171 4.43 1.26 -17.26
C THR A 171 3.44 0.16 -17.61
N THR A 172 3.48 -0.99 -16.94
CA THR A 172 2.49 -2.05 -17.12
C THR A 172 1.11 -1.59 -16.66
N ASN A 173 1.01 -0.93 -15.52
CA ASN A 173 -0.27 -0.39 -15.03
C ASN A 173 -0.83 0.71 -15.94
N ASN A 174 0.01 1.39 -16.71
CA ASN A 174 -0.44 2.34 -17.73
C ASN A 174 -0.91 1.61 -19.00
N ALA A 175 -0.11 0.70 -19.56
CA ALA A 175 -0.35 0.11 -20.87
C ALA A 175 -1.42 -1.00 -20.86
N ALA A 176 -1.39 -1.89 -19.86
CA ALA A 176 -2.25 -3.08 -19.86
C ALA A 176 -3.76 -2.77 -19.87
N PRO A 177 -4.28 -1.79 -19.11
CA PRO A 177 -5.69 -1.41 -19.20
C PRO A 177 -6.10 -0.89 -20.58
N MET A 178 -5.23 -0.12 -21.23
CA MET A 178 -5.49 0.38 -22.60
C MET A 178 -5.54 -0.78 -23.60
N ILE A 179 -4.57 -1.69 -23.54
CA ILE A 179 -4.52 -2.88 -24.41
C ILE A 179 -5.76 -3.75 -24.17
N LYS A 180 -6.15 -3.94 -22.90
CA LYS A 180 -7.35 -4.71 -22.57
C LYS A 180 -8.62 -4.11 -23.18
N ILE A 181 -8.79 -2.79 -23.10
CA ILE A 181 -9.94 -2.12 -23.71
C ILE A 181 -9.97 -2.35 -25.23
N LEU A 182 -8.80 -2.26 -25.90
CA LEU A 182 -8.71 -2.50 -27.34
C LEU A 182 -9.05 -3.96 -27.66
N GLN A 183 -8.47 -4.91 -26.92
CA GLN A 183 -8.74 -6.33 -27.09
C GLN A 183 -10.22 -6.69 -26.90
N ASP A 184 -10.85 -6.15 -25.85
CA ASP A 184 -12.24 -6.47 -25.49
C ASP A 184 -13.26 -5.90 -26.52
N ASN A 185 -12.90 -4.85 -27.26
CA ASN A 185 -13.82 -4.17 -28.17
C ASN A 185 -13.54 -4.42 -29.67
N TRP A 186 -12.31 -4.75 -30.04
CA TRP A 186 -11.93 -4.87 -31.45
C TRP A 186 -11.13 -6.15 -31.78
N GLY A 187 -10.76 -6.98 -30.80
CA GLY A 187 -10.10 -8.28 -30.98
C GLY A 187 -8.60 -8.19 -30.99
#